data_3f8b516ee58a74b727612fd18ae4ada5
#
_entry.id   3f8b516ee58a74b727612fd18ae4ada5
#
_cell.length_a   1.000
_cell.length_b   1.000
_cell.length_c   1.000
_cell.angle_alpha   90.00
_cell.angle_beta   90.00
_cell.angle_gamma   90.00
#
_symmetry.space_group_name_H-M   'P 1'
#
loop_
_entity.id
_entity.type
_entity.pdbx_description
1 polymer ?
#
loop_
_entity_poly.entity_id
_entity_poly.type
_entity_poly.pdbx_seq_one_letter_code
_entity_poly.pdbx_strand_id
1 'polypeptide(L)'
;MPKEDKFERVLNKKDVFVLAFGAMIGWGWVVLSGEWILKAGTVGAMIAFTLGGLMVLFVGLTYAELTAAMPKCGGEHVFSYRALGRNASFICTWAIVLGYISVVAFEAVAFPTVMQYLFPSYMKVHLYSVAGFDIYLTWLLVGVISSILIAAVNYFGVKTAARFQGILTIVIAIIGLSLITGSLFNGEVSNVQPLFKDGVNGIIAVAVMTPFMYVGFDVIPQAAEEMNIPFKKIGQILILSVVMAVVWYVAIIGGVSLAMSSTQIETSELVTADAMANVFFNSPIASKVLIIGGIAGILTSWNSFYVGGSRAIYSMAESGMLPSFLARLHPKYKTPCNAVILVGVISSLAPFLGRKMLVWLSDAGGLTIVVAYLIVSISFLVLRKKEPEMSRPYKVKHGKLVGTIAVIMCVVLAIMYLPGSPAALVWPYEWGILIAWTVLGSVFFVWAKVANKYEKQLEEKFFKEEVMEEEIIDRI
;
A
#
# COMPACT_ATOMS: atom_id res chain seq x y z
N MET A 1 33.18 18.45 -11.37
CA MET A 1 32.47 17.31 -10.83
C MET A 1 31.11 17.24 -11.54
N PRO A 2 30.67 16.11 -12.12
CA PRO A 2 29.29 15.99 -12.62
C PRO A 2 28.35 16.25 -11.44
N LYS A 3 27.31 17.06 -11.62
CA LYS A 3 26.24 17.20 -10.63
C LYS A 3 25.72 15.79 -10.36
N GLU A 4 25.86 15.32 -9.13
CA GLU A 4 25.20 14.06 -8.70
C GLU A 4 23.72 14.14 -9.04
N ASP A 5 23.21 13.11 -9.68
CA ASP A 5 21.78 12.99 -10.00
C ASP A 5 21.03 12.69 -8.69
N LYS A 6 20.60 13.74 -7.99
CA LYS A 6 19.81 13.64 -6.75
C LYS A 6 18.33 13.91 -7.03
N PHE A 7 17.47 13.34 -6.19
CA PHE A 7 16.04 13.65 -6.19
C PHE A 7 15.81 15.14 -5.86
N GLU A 8 14.72 15.71 -6.39
CA GLU A 8 14.34 17.09 -6.12
C GLU A 8 13.38 17.17 -4.92
N ARG A 9 13.70 17.96 -3.89
CA ARG A 9 12.86 18.17 -2.69
C ARG A 9 11.70 19.11 -3.00
N VAL A 10 10.55 18.56 -3.38
CA VAL A 10 9.36 19.30 -3.82
C VAL A 10 8.09 18.99 -3.05
N LEU A 11 8.06 17.89 -2.26
CA LEU A 11 6.86 17.46 -1.53
C LEU A 11 6.72 18.24 -0.22
N ASN A 12 5.61 18.96 -0.07
CA ASN A 12 5.25 19.66 1.16
C ASN A 12 4.44 18.75 2.13
N LYS A 13 4.07 19.25 3.32
CA LYS A 13 3.32 18.49 4.34
C LYS A 13 2.00 17.90 3.83
N LYS A 14 1.25 18.65 3.01
CA LYS A 14 -0.02 18.18 2.44
C LYS A 14 0.22 17.07 1.43
N ASP A 15 1.23 17.23 0.57
CA ASP A 15 1.59 16.24 -0.44
C ASP A 15 1.97 14.90 0.23
N VAL A 16 2.78 14.94 1.29
CA VAL A 16 3.19 13.74 2.04
C VAL A 16 1.99 13.06 2.71
N PHE A 17 1.09 13.84 3.32
CA PHE A 17 -0.12 13.30 3.95
C PHE A 17 -1.05 12.64 2.93
N VAL A 18 -1.37 13.33 1.82
CA VAL A 18 -2.30 12.78 0.81
C VAL A 18 -1.69 11.59 0.06
N LEU A 19 -0.35 11.55 -0.09
CA LEU A 19 0.35 10.41 -0.68
C LEU A 19 0.12 9.14 0.15
N ALA A 20 0.30 9.20 1.47
CA ALA A 20 0.13 8.06 2.36
C ALA A 20 -1.35 7.74 2.62
N PHE A 21 -2.16 8.74 3.00
CA PHE A 21 -3.57 8.53 3.29
C PHE A 21 -4.32 8.04 2.05
N GLY A 22 -4.10 8.67 0.88
CA GLY A 22 -4.70 8.24 -0.36
C GLY A 22 -4.21 6.87 -0.86
N ALA A 23 -2.99 6.44 -0.49
CA ALA A 23 -2.54 5.07 -0.74
C ALA A 23 -3.37 4.05 0.03
N MET A 24 -3.62 4.31 1.33
CA MET A 24 -4.35 3.41 2.22
C MET A 24 -5.86 3.34 1.94
N ILE A 25 -6.47 4.35 1.30
CA ILE A 25 -7.91 4.38 1.01
C ILE A 25 -8.20 4.17 -0.47
N GLY A 26 -7.66 3.08 -1.06
CA GLY A 26 -7.89 2.67 -2.44
C GLY A 26 -9.33 2.19 -2.71
N TRP A 27 -9.49 1.21 -3.56
CA TRP A 27 -10.81 0.63 -3.92
C TRP A 27 -11.40 -0.33 -2.87
N GLY A 28 -10.55 -0.88 -1.99
CA GLY A 28 -10.94 -1.95 -1.06
C GLY A 28 -12.17 -1.62 -0.20
N TRP A 29 -12.29 -0.38 0.31
CA TRP A 29 -13.42 0.04 1.12
C TRP A 29 -14.77 0.05 0.34
N VAL A 30 -14.71 0.19 -0.98
CA VAL A 30 -15.90 0.18 -1.83
C VAL A 30 -16.36 -1.25 -2.14
N VAL A 31 -15.43 -2.13 -2.48
CA VAL A 31 -15.77 -3.47 -3.00
C VAL A 31 -15.82 -4.55 -1.92
N LEU A 32 -15.05 -4.40 -0.83
CA LEU A 32 -14.88 -5.46 0.17
C LEU A 32 -15.64 -5.22 1.49
N SER A 33 -16.22 -4.03 1.73
CA SER A 33 -16.89 -3.73 2.99
C SER A 33 -18.05 -4.68 3.28
N GLY A 34 -18.81 -5.09 2.28
CA GLY A 34 -19.87 -6.11 2.41
C GLY A 34 -19.31 -7.47 2.82
N GLU A 35 -18.20 -7.90 2.22
CA GLU A 35 -17.56 -9.17 2.56
C GLU A 35 -17.07 -9.20 4.01
N TRP A 36 -16.50 -8.11 4.51
CA TRP A 36 -16.08 -8.01 5.90
C TRP A 36 -17.25 -8.14 6.88
N ILE A 37 -18.36 -7.44 6.59
CA ILE A 37 -19.57 -7.50 7.41
C ILE A 37 -20.19 -8.91 7.36
N LEU A 38 -20.25 -9.53 6.17
CA LEU A 38 -20.80 -10.88 6.01
C LEU A 38 -19.94 -11.97 6.67
N LYS A 39 -18.61 -11.78 6.78
CA LYS A 39 -17.69 -12.73 7.42
C LYS A 39 -17.69 -12.61 8.95
N ALA A 40 -17.67 -11.41 9.49
CA ALA A 40 -17.46 -11.18 10.92
C ALA A 40 -18.66 -10.59 11.66
N GLY A 41 -19.68 -10.14 10.95
CA GLY A 41 -20.72 -9.27 11.49
C GLY A 41 -20.21 -7.83 11.61
N THR A 42 -21.10 -6.89 11.87
CA THR A 42 -20.75 -5.46 11.92
C THR A 42 -19.67 -5.14 12.95
N VAL A 43 -19.91 -5.50 14.21
CA VAL A 43 -18.96 -5.22 15.30
C VAL A 43 -17.70 -6.08 15.16
N GLY A 44 -17.86 -7.33 14.73
CA GLY A 44 -16.72 -8.20 14.44
C GLY A 44 -15.79 -7.63 13.39
N ALA A 45 -16.31 -7.09 12.28
CA ALA A 45 -15.52 -6.42 11.26
C ALA A 45 -14.86 -5.14 11.76
N MET A 46 -15.57 -4.30 12.54
CA MET A 46 -14.98 -3.10 13.16
C MET A 46 -13.83 -3.45 14.12
N ILE A 47 -13.98 -4.51 14.93
CA ILE A 47 -12.92 -5.01 15.81
C ILE A 47 -11.73 -5.51 15.00
N ALA A 48 -11.97 -6.29 13.94
CA ALA A 48 -10.90 -6.77 13.05
C ALA A 48 -10.07 -5.63 12.45
N PHE A 49 -10.72 -4.60 11.91
CA PHE A 49 -10.05 -3.41 11.39
C PHE A 49 -9.36 -2.59 12.49
N THR A 50 -9.94 -2.51 13.69
CA THR A 50 -9.29 -1.84 14.82
C THR A 50 -8.02 -2.60 15.25
N LEU A 51 -8.07 -3.92 15.36
CA LEU A 51 -6.91 -4.75 15.71
C LEU A 51 -5.81 -4.69 14.65
N GLY A 52 -6.18 -4.81 13.37
CA GLY A 52 -5.25 -4.62 12.26
C GLY A 52 -4.67 -3.21 12.21
N GLY A 53 -5.51 -2.19 12.47
CA GLY A 53 -5.09 -0.80 12.59
C GLY A 53 -4.12 -0.56 13.75
N LEU A 54 -4.34 -1.20 14.89
CA LEU A 54 -3.39 -1.17 16.01
C LEU A 54 -2.04 -1.79 15.63
N MET A 55 -2.04 -2.94 14.94
CA MET A 55 -0.81 -3.53 14.42
C MET A 55 -0.07 -2.54 13.52
N VAL A 56 -0.76 -2.00 12.52
CA VAL A 56 -0.17 -1.03 11.59
C VAL A 56 0.29 0.24 12.31
N LEU A 57 -0.39 0.66 13.39
CA LEU A 57 0.06 1.79 14.20
C LEU A 57 1.38 1.49 14.93
N PHE A 58 1.52 0.30 15.54
CA PHE A 58 2.78 -0.09 16.19
C PHE A 58 3.92 -0.21 15.16
N VAL A 59 3.67 -0.81 14.00
CA VAL A 59 4.64 -0.85 12.88
C VAL A 59 4.94 0.56 12.40
N GLY A 60 3.92 1.39 12.15
CA GLY A 60 4.05 2.77 11.71
C GLY A 60 4.89 3.64 12.66
N LEU A 61 4.81 3.40 13.99
CA LEU A 61 5.68 4.06 14.95
C LEU A 61 7.15 3.71 14.75
N THR A 62 7.47 2.46 14.41
CA THR A 62 8.86 2.07 14.08
C THR A 62 9.35 2.74 12.81
N TYR A 63 8.51 2.80 11.78
CA TYR A 63 8.78 3.51 10.53
C TYR A 63 8.94 5.01 10.74
N ALA A 64 8.09 5.62 11.55
CA ALA A 64 8.13 7.06 11.83
C ALA A 64 9.46 7.51 12.45
N GLU A 65 10.01 6.72 13.39
CA GLU A 65 11.32 7.00 13.98
C GLU A 65 12.45 6.76 12.99
N LEU A 66 12.43 5.62 12.28
CA LEU A 66 13.47 5.25 11.34
C LEU A 66 13.52 6.21 10.13
N THR A 67 12.35 6.60 9.60
CA THR A 67 12.29 7.57 8.50
C THR A 67 12.79 8.96 8.92
N ALA A 68 12.45 9.39 10.13
CA ALA A 68 12.93 10.67 10.65
C ALA A 68 14.44 10.66 10.93
N ALA A 69 15.00 9.50 11.31
CA ALA A 69 16.43 9.33 11.57
C ALA A 69 17.23 9.10 10.28
N MET A 70 16.65 8.46 9.28
CA MET A 70 17.29 8.11 8.02
C MET A 70 16.37 8.46 6.84
N PRO A 71 16.22 9.76 6.47
CA PRO A 71 15.30 10.21 5.43
C PRO A 71 15.87 10.01 4.02
N LYS A 72 16.19 8.76 3.68
CA LYS A 72 16.75 8.36 2.38
C LYS A 72 15.73 7.59 1.56
N CYS A 73 15.82 7.70 0.24
CA CYS A 73 15.02 6.95 -0.72
C CYS A 73 15.21 5.43 -0.50
N GLY A 74 14.11 4.68 -0.59
CA GLY A 74 14.13 3.24 -0.38
C GLY A 74 13.75 2.80 1.04
N GLY A 75 13.51 3.71 1.99
CA GLY A 75 12.95 3.43 3.31
C GLY A 75 13.40 2.10 3.95
N GLU A 76 12.59 1.04 3.80
CA GLU A 76 12.84 -0.30 4.35
C GLU A 76 14.20 -0.85 3.94
N HIS A 77 14.65 -0.52 2.72
CA HIS A 77 15.95 -0.91 2.21
C HIS A 77 17.06 -0.34 3.09
N VAL A 78 17.01 0.95 3.35
CA VAL A 78 18.00 1.67 4.15
C VAL A 78 17.99 1.18 5.60
N PHE A 79 16.79 1.05 6.20
CA PHE A 79 16.64 0.66 7.59
C PHE A 79 17.16 -0.75 7.85
N SER A 80 16.75 -1.70 7.03
CA SER A 80 17.15 -3.11 7.15
C SER A 80 18.63 -3.33 6.79
N TYR A 81 19.16 -2.57 5.82
CA TYR A 81 20.57 -2.64 5.46
C TYR A 81 21.46 -2.21 6.65
N ARG A 82 21.17 -1.05 7.24
CA ARG A 82 21.94 -0.52 8.39
C ARG A 82 21.83 -1.41 9.62
N ALA A 83 20.65 -1.94 9.89
CA ALA A 83 20.41 -2.75 11.07
C ALA A 83 20.96 -4.17 10.98
N LEU A 84 20.68 -4.85 9.85
CA LEU A 84 20.80 -6.29 9.68
C LEU A 84 21.73 -6.68 8.53
N GLY A 85 22.18 -5.71 7.72
CA GLY A 85 23.08 -5.93 6.59
C GLY A 85 22.37 -6.32 5.29
N ARG A 86 23.17 -6.52 4.25
CA ARG A 86 22.73 -6.67 2.86
C ARG A 86 21.71 -7.77 2.61
N ASN A 87 21.90 -8.95 3.21
CA ASN A 87 21.01 -10.09 2.95
C ASN A 87 19.59 -9.86 3.48
N ALA A 88 19.48 -9.34 4.70
CA ALA A 88 18.18 -9.01 5.30
C ALA A 88 17.49 -7.86 4.56
N SER A 89 18.27 -6.87 4.12
CA SER A 89 17.77 -5.76 3.31
C SER A 89 17.22 -6.24 1.97
N PHE A 90 17.91 -7.17 1.29
CA PHE A 90 17.40 -7.76 0.06
C PHE A 90 16.03 -8.42 0.28
N ILE A 91 15.92 -9.27 1.31
CA ILE A 91 14.66 -9.98 1.62
C ILE A 91 13.55 -8.98 1.96
N CYS A 92 13.84 -7.98 2.81
CA CYS A 92 12.90 -6.96 3.22
C CYS A 92 12.35 -6.17 2.03
N THR A 93 13.26 -5.64 1.20
CA THR A 93 12.87 -4.79 0.08
C THR A 93 12.23 -5.61 -1.05
N TRP A 94 12.69 -6.83 -1.31
CA TRP A 94 12.10 -7.73 -2.29
C TRP A 94 10.67 -8.11 -1.89
N ALA A 95 10.42 -8.31 -0.59
CA ALA A 95 9.09 -8.57 -0.07
C ALA A 95 8.15 -7.36 -0.25
N ILE A 96 8.57 -6.15 0.13
CA ILE A 96 7.71 -4.96 -0.02
C ILE A 96 7.49 -4.59 -1.49
N VAL A 97 8.45 -4.85 -2.38
CA VAL A 97 8.29 -4.65 -3.83
C VAL A 97 7.17 -5.53 -4.38
N LEU A 98 7.05 -6.82 -3.96
CA LEU A 98 5.88 -7.63 -4.35
C LEU A 98 4.59 -7.03 -3.81
N GLY A 99 4.57 -6.58 -2.55
CA GLY A 99 3.40 -5.91 -1.98
C GLY A 99 2.94 -4.72 -2.83
N TYR A 100 3.86 -3.82 -3.20
CA TYR A 100 3.54 -2.66 -4.03
C TYR A 100 3.11 -3.02 -5.46
N ILE A 101 3.81 -3.95 -6.09
CA ILE A 101 3.45 -4.46 -7.42
C ILE A 101 2.08 -5.13 -7.39
N SER A 102 1.76 -5.87 -6.32
CA SER A 102 0.45 -6.49 -6.15
C SER A 102 -0.67 -5.45 -6.09
N VAL A 103 -0.48 -4.32 -5.38
CA VAL A 103 -1.47 -3.24 -5.36
C VAL A 103 -1.57 -2.57 -6.74
N VAL A 104 -0.45 -2.26 -7.39
CA VAL A 104 -0.45 -1.66 -8.73
C VAL A 104 -1.17 -2.55 -9.74
N ALA A 105 -0.95 -3.86 -9.71
CA ALA A 105 -1.62 -4.83 -10.57
C ALA A 105 -3.11 -5.00 -10.19
N PHE A 106 -3.44 -4.98 -8.89
CA PHE A 106 -4.81 -4.98 -8.38
C PHE A 106 -5.60 -3.80 -8.95
N GLU A 107 -5.07 -2.58 -8.86
CA GLU A 107 -5.77 -1.38 -9.34
C GLU A 107 -5.94 -1.37 -10.87
N ALA A 108 -4.98 -1.93 -11.61
CA ALA A 108 -5.07 -2.09 -13.07
C ALA A 108 -6.22 -3.02 -13.51
N VAL A 109 -6.59 -3.98 -12.68
CA VAL A 109 -7.72 -4.89 -12.88
C VAL A 109 -9.01 -4.31 -12.29
N ALA A 110 -8.91 -3.62 -11.15
CA ALA A 110 -10.05 -3.00 -10.48
C ALA A 110 -10.67 -1.89 -11.31
N PHE A 111 -9.85 -1.04 -11.96
CA PHE A 111 -10.34 0.11 -12.71
C PHE A 111 -11.30 -0.28 -13.85
N PRO A 112 -10.97 -1.17 -14.79
CA PRO A 112 -11.91 -1.61 -15.83
C PRO A 112 -13.11 -2.36 -15.24
N THR A 113 -12.94 -3.05 -14.11
CA THR A 113 -14.06 -3.73 -13.42
C THR A 113 -15.10 -2.72 -12.91
N VAL A 114 -14.62 -1.60 -12.33
CA VAL A 114 -15.51 -0.53 -11.84
C VAL A 114 -16.22 0.20 -12.98
N MET A 115 -15.57 0.37 -14.12
CA MET A 115 -16.18 0.97 -15.30
C MET A 115 -17.42 0.20 -15.77
N GLN A 116 -17.52 -1.11 -15.49
CA GLN A 116 -18.70 -1.92 -15.79
C GLN A 116 -19.95 -1.46 -15.04
N TYR A 117 -19.81 -0.97 -13.80
CA TYR A 117 -20.94 -0.46 -13.03
C TYR A 117 -21.45 0.89 -13.54
N LEU A 118 -20.57 1.72 -14.14
CA LEU A 118 -20.96 3.00 -14.76
C LEU A 118 -21.52 2.81 -16.18
N PHE A 119 -20.96 1.87 -16.92
CA PHE A 119 -21.22 1.61 -18.32
C PHE A 119 -21.44 0.11 -18.56
N PRO A 120 -22.59 -0.48 -18.19
CA PRO A 120 -22.83 -1.93 -18.25
C PRO A 120 -22.63 -2.54 -19.65
N SER A 121 -22.90 -1.77 -20.70
CA SER A 121 -22.81 -2.23 -22.10
C SER A 121 -21.43 -2.07 -22.74
N TYR A 122 -20.39 -1.69 -21.98
CA TYR A 122 -19.06 -1.43 -22.56
C TYR A 122 -18.26 -2.70 -22.85
N MET A 123 -18.61 -3.84 -22.23
CA MET A 123 -17.95 -5.13 -22.43
C MET A 123 -18.23 -5.66 -23.86
N LYS A 124 -17.29 -5.43 -24.77
CA LYS A 124 -17.44 -5.82 -26.20
C LYS A 124 -16.23 -6.61 -26.67
N VAL A 125 -16.47 -7.50 -27.62
CA VAL A 125 -15.48 -8.38 -28.25
C VAL A 125 -14.83 -9.31 -27.23
N HIS A 126 -15.46 -10.45 -26.98
CA HIS A 126 -14.91 -11.53 -26.15
C HIS A 126 -13.60 -12.04 -26.76
N LEU A 127 -12.56 -12.20 -25.95
CA LEU A 127 -11.26 -12.71 -26.37
C LEU A 127 -11.02 -14.14 -25.87
N TYR A 128 -11.08 -14.33 -24.56
CA TYR A 128 -10.87 -15.61 -23.88
C TYR A 128 -11.38 -15.54 -22.43
N SER A 129 -11.36 -16.69 -21.74
CA SER A 129 -11.77 -16.77 -20.34
C SER A 129 -10.60 -17.23 -19.45
N VAL A 130 -10.42 -16.63 -18.30
CA VAL A 130 -9.43 -17.03 -17.29
C VAL A 130 -10.13 -17.29 -15.96
N ALA A 131 -9.97 -18.49 -15.43
CA ALA A 131 -10.54 -18.88 -14.13
C ALA A 131 -12.05 -18.58 -14.00
N GLY A 132 -12.83 -18.71 -15.11
CA GLY A 132 -14.26 -18.46 -15.15
C GLY A 132 -14.66 -16.99 -15.29
N PHE A 133 -13.73 -16.09 -15.58
CA PHE A 133 -14.01 -14.70 -15.94
C PHE A 133 -13.73 -14.48 -17.43
N ASP A 134 -14.72 -13.93 -18.16
CA ASP A 134 -14.63 -13.63 -19.58
C ASP A 134 -13.91 -12.31 -19.80
N ILE A 135 -12.80 -12.34 -20.54
CA ILE A 135 -12.01 -11.16 -20.86
C ILE A 135 -12.47 -10.60 -22.20
N TYR A 136 -12.86 -9.33 -22.17
CA TYR A 136 -13.30 -8.57 -23.34
C TYR A 136 -12.23 -7.56 -23.77
N LEU A 137 -12.12 -7.34 -25.08
CA LEU A 137 -11.14 -6.40 -25.63
C LEU A 137 -11.29 -5.00 -25.03
N THR A 138 -12.49 -4.49 -24.89
CA THR A 138 -12.75 -3.16 -24.34
C THR A 138 -12.35 -3.06 -22.86
N TRP A 139 -12.62 -4.10 -22.06
CA TRP A 139 -12.20 -4.20 -20.65
C TRP A 139 -10.67 -4.20 -20.54
N LEU A 140 -10.00 -5.00 -21.39
CA LEU A 140 -8.55 -5.09 -21.44
C LEU A 140 -7.92 -3.74 -21.84
N LEU A 141 -8.44 -3.09 -22.89
CA LEU A 141 -7.94 -1.79 -23.33
C LEU A 141 -8.07 -0.71 -22.26
N VAL A 142 -9.19 -0.68 -21.52
CA VAL A 142 -9.36 0.27 -20.41
C VAL A 142 -8.28 0.05 -19.34
N GLY A 143 -8.01 -1.19 -18.94
CA GLY A 143 -6.97 -1.50 -17.95
C GLY A 143 -5.56 -1.13 -18.43
N VAL A 144 -5.21 -1.50 -19.67
CA VAL A 144 -3.88 -1.22 -20.26
C VAL A 144 -3.66 0.29 -20.46
N ILE A 145 -4.62 1.00 -21.06
CA ILE A 145 -4.49 2.44 -21.31
C ILE A 145 -4.38 3.20 -19.98
N SER A 146 -5.20 2.86 -18.99
CA SER A 146 -5.14 3.49 -17.68
C SER A 146 -3.79 3.23 -16.99
N SER A 147 -3.23 2.01 -17.09
CA SER A 147 -1.89 1.69 -16.59
C SER A 147 -0.81 2.56 -17.23
N ILE A 148 -0.87 2.76 -18.54
CA ILE A 148 0.06 3.64 -19.27
C ILE A 148 -0.09 5.10 -18.82
N LEU A 149 -1.32 5.57 -18.63
CA LEU A 149 -1.57 6.95 -18.20
C LEU A 149 -1.02 7.21 -16.78
N ILE A 150 -1.24 6.29 -15.84
CA ILE A 150 -0.68 6.41 -14.48
C ILE A 150 0.85 6.32 -14.49
N ALA A 151 1.42 5.42 -15.32
CA ALA A 151 2.87 5.36 -15.52
C ALA A 151 3.41 6.70 -16.05
N ALA A 152 2.75 7.32 -17.02
CA ALA A 152 3.13 8.62 -17.56
C ALA A 152 3.07 9.73 -16.50
N VAL A 153 2.02 9.79 -15.67
CA VAL A 153 1.92 10.75 -14.55
C VAL A 153 3.14 10.65 -13.63
N ASN A 154 3.56 9.42 -13.28
CA ASN A 154 4.71 9.17 -12.42
C ASN A 154 6.06 9.39 -13.10
N TYR A 155 6.12 9.22 -14.42
CA TYR A 155 7.31 9.49 -15.22
C TYR A 155 7.62 10.99 -15.28
N PHE A 156 6.59 11.84 -15.44
CA PHE A 156 6.74 13.30 -15.59
C PHE A 156 6.96 14.06 -14.27
N GLY A 157 7.13 13.39 -13.15
CA GLY A 157 7.60 14.00 -11.91
C GLY A 157 6.66 13.81 -10.71
N VAL A 158 7.27 13.65 -9.54
CA VAL A 158 6.56 13.42 -8.27
C VAL A 158 5.62 14.57 -7.88
N LYS A 159 5.95 15.82 -8.26
CA LYS A 159 5.08 16.97 -7.98
C LYS A 159 3.76 16.91 -8.76
N THR A 160 3.80 16.42 -10.01
CA THR A 160 2.60 16.18 -10.83
C THR A 160 1.77 15.08 -10.21
N ALA A 161 2.39 13.96 -9.83
CA ALA A 161 1.75 12.86 -9.14
C ALA A 161 1.10 13.31 -7.82
N ALA A 162 1.77 14.11 -7.00
CA ALA A 162 1.25 14.61 -5.73
C ALA A 162 0.06 15.57 -5.89
N ARG A 163 0.06 16.44 -6.91
CA ARG A 163 -1.09 17.31 -7.21
C ARG A 163 -2.32 16.50 -7.62
N PHE A 164 -2.12 15.53 -8.52
CA PHE A 164 -3.17 14.60 -8.93
C PHE A 164 -3.75 13.87 -7.71
N GLN A 165 -2.88 13.33 -6.87
CA GLN A 165 -3.21 12.67 -5.60
C GLN A 165 -4.09 13.56 -4.70
N GLY A 166 -3.68 14.83 -4.51
CA GLY A 166 -4.37 15.76 -3.62
C GLY A 166 -5.82 16.03 -4.02
N ILE A 167 -6.08 16.22 -5.32
CA ILE A 167 -7.44 16.45 -5.85
C ILE A 167 -8.31 15.22 -5.60
N LEU A 168 -7.82 14.03 -5.94
CA LEU A 168 -8.58 12.79 -5.81
C LEU A 168 -8.84 12.43 -4.35
N THR A 169 -7.89 12.67 -3.44
CA THR A 169 -8.08 12.43 -2.00
C THR A 169 -9.20 13.31 -1.41
N ILE A 170 -9.33 14.56 -1.88
CA ILE A 170 -10.45 15.42 -1.48
C ILE A 170 -11.78 14.86 -1.98
N VAL A 171 -11.84 14.37 -3.22
CA VAL A 171 -13.04 13.75 -3.79
C VAL A 171 -13.47 12.53 -2.96
N ILE A 172 -12.53 11.64 -2.63
CA ILE A 172 -12.81 10.47 -1.79
C ILE A 172 -13.34 10.90 -0.42
N ALA A 173 -12.68 11.88 0.22
CA ALA A 173 -13.06 12.33 1.55
C ALA A 173 -14.49 12.89 1.56
N ILE A 174 -14.86 13.73 0.59
CA ILE A 174 -16.22 14.28 0.49
C ILE A 174 -17.24 13.18 0.30
N ILE A 175 -17.01 12.24 -0.62
CA ILE A 175 -17.96 11.17 -0.96
C ILE A 175 -18.11 10.17 0.19
N GLY A 176 -17.01 9.73 0.79
CA GLY A 176 -17.10 8.80 1.92
C GLY A 176 -17.70 9.43 3.17
N LEU A 177 -17.39 10.70 3.47
CA LEU A 177 -18.05 11.43 4.55
C LEU A 177 -19.56 11.62 4.25
N SER A 178 -19.96 11.79 3.00
CA SER A 178 -21.37 11.84 2.63
C SER A 178 -22.09 10.51 2.90
N LEU A 179 -21.44 9.37 2.60
CA LEU A 179 -21.99 8.05 2.97
C LEU A 179 -22.12 7.92 4.48
N ILE A 180 -21.07 8.21 5.25
CA ILE A 180 -21.09 8.09 6.70
C ILE A 180 -22.18 8.99 7.31
N THR A 181 -22.24 10.25 6.92
CA THR A 181 -23.25 11.19 7.45
C THR A 181 -24.65 10.81 7.00
N GLY A 182 -24.85 10.45 5.73
CA GLY A 182 -26.14 9.94 5.24
C GLY A 182 -26.62 8.74 6.04
N SER A 183 -25.74 7.79 6.35
CA SER A 183 -26.05 6.61 7.15
C SER A 183 -26.39 6.94 8.61
N LEU A 184 -25.74 7.95 9.20
CA LEU A 184 -26.06 8.37 10.57
C LEU A 184 -27.46 9.04 10.69
N PHE A 185 -27.92 9.72 9.64
CA PHE A 185 -29.22 10.42 9.65
C PHE A 185 -30.36 9.56 9.11
N ASN A 186 -30.12 8.73 8.10
CA ASN A 186 -31.14 7.99 7.36
C ASN A 186 -30.96 6.47 7.41
N GLY A 187 -29.93 5.96 8.11
CA GLY A 187 -29.74 4.53 8.33
C GLY A 187 -30.59 3.99 9.49
N GLU A 188 -30.73 2.68 9.55
CA GLU A 188 -31.50 1.99 10.58
C GLU A 188 -30.60 1.16 11.50
N VAL A 189 -30.77 1.32 12.81
CA VAL A 189 -29.99 0.56 13.81
C VAL A 189 -30.28 -0.94 13.73
N SER A 190 -31.48 -1.33 13.31
CA SER A 190 -31.83 -2.73 13.04
C SER A 190 -30.95 -3.44 12.03
N ASN A 191 -30.42 -2.70 11.04
CA ASN A 191 -29.57 -3.22 9.97
C ASN A 191 -28.18 -3.69 10.47
N VAL A 192 -27.75 -3.23 11.67
CA VAL A 192 -26.43 -3.57 12.22
C VAL A 192 -26.30 -5.06 12.61
N GLN A 193 -27.40 -5.79 12.61
CA GLN A 193 -27.40 -7.22 12.93
C GLN A 193 -27.01 -8.09 11.72
N PRO A 194 -26.25 -9.19 11.96
CA PRO A 194 -25.70 -9.63 13.25
C PRO A 194 -24.49 -8.81 13.67
N LEU A 195 -24.35 -8.53 14.97
CA LEU A 195 -23.17 -7.84 15.50
C LEU A 195 -21.89 -8.66 15.33
N PHE A 196 -22.03 -10.00 15.48
CA PHE A 196 -20.95 -10.96 15.31
C PHE A 196 -21.44 -12.14 14.45
N LYS A 197 -20.60 -12.59 13.53
CA LYS A 197 -20.77 -13.81 12.73
C LYS A 197 -19.52 -14.66 12.86
N ASP A 198 -19.69 -15.96 13.05
CA ASP A 198 -18.60 -16.95 13.24
C ASP A 198 -17.65 -16.63 14.42
N GLY A 199 -18.04 -15.77 15.33
CA GLY A 199 -17.30 -15.41 16.53
C GLY A 199 -15.88 -14.95 16.26
N VAL A 200 -14.90 -15.53 16.97
CA VAL A 200 -13.48 -15.19 16.82
C VAL A 200 -12.94 -15.55 15.43
N ASN A 201 -13.44 -16.62 14.81
CA ASN A 201 -12.98 -17.05 13.48
C ASN A 201 -13.36 -16.01 12.40
N GLY A 202 -14.55 -15.43 12.48
CA GLY A 202 -14.97 -14.34 11.60
C GLY A 202 -14.07 -13.10 11.77
N ILE A 203 -13.75 -12.71 13.01
CA ILE A 203 -12.85 -11.60 13.29
C ILE A 203 -11.46 -11.88 12.71
N ILE A 204 -10.89 -13.06 12.91
CA ILE A 204 -9.59 -13.46 12.35
C ILE A 204 -9.61 -13.42 10.83
N ALA A 205 -10.66 -13.97 10.20
CA ALA A 205 -10.79 -14.01 8.74
C ALA A 205 -10.78 -12.61 8.10
N VAL A 206 -11.32 -11.61 8.81
CA VAL A 206 -11.26 -10.22 8.36
C VAL A 206 -9.92 -9.55 8.76
N ALA A 207 -9.39 -9.82 9.94
CA ALA A 207 -8.17 -9.20 10.43
C ALA A 207 -6.94 -9.45 9.54
N VAL A 208 -6.83 -10.64 8.93
CA VAL A 208 -5.73 -10.97 8.00
C VAL A 208 -5.76 -10.18 6.69
N MET A 209 -6.91 -9.62 6.31
CA MET A 209 -7.02 -8.77 5.12
C MET A 209 -6.50 -7.33 5.39
N THR A 210 -6.43 -6.94 6.65
CA THR A 210 -6.14 -5.55 7.04
C THR A 210 -4.73 -5.07 6.70
N PRO A 211 -3.64 -5.88 6.69
CA PRO A 211 -2.33 -5.42 6.25
C PRO A 211 -2.32 -4.89 4.83
N PHE A 212 -3.04 -5.58 3.91
CA PHE A 212 -3.19 -5.13 2.53
C PHE A 212 -4.07 -3.86 2.44
N MET A 213 -5.09 -3.74 3.29
CA MET A 213 -5.95 -2.54 3.31
C MET A 213 -5.24 -1.31 3.89
N TYR A 214 -4.33 -1.50 4.83
CA TYR A 214 -3.60 -0.41 5.49
C TYR A 214 -2.21 -0.14 4.90
N VAL A 215 -1.74 -0.91 3.92
CA VAL A 215 -0.49 -0.60 3.22
C VAL A 215 -0.58 0.76 2.54
N GLY A 216 0.50 1.53 2.59
CA GLY A 216 0.56 2.85 1.95
C GLY A 216 1.20 3.95 2.81
N PHE A 217 1.19 3.87 4.15
CA PHE A 217 1.97 4.78 4.99
C PHE A 217 3.48 4.64 4.75
N ASP A 218 3.90 3.48 4.35
CA ASP A 218 5.26 3.06 4.01
C ASP A 218 5.75 3.59 2.65
N VAL A 219 4.88 4.21 1.86
CA VAL A 219 5.29 5.03 0.70
C VAL A 219 6.00 6.31 1.13
N ILE A 220 5.73 6.84 2.35
CA ILE A 220 6.43 8.00 2.91
C ILE A 220 7.95 7.78 2.95
N PRO A 221 8.48 6.74 3.63
CA PRO A 221 9.92 6.50 3.64
C PRO A 221 10.52 6.25 2.24
N GLN A 222 9.77 5.69 1.31
CA GLN A 222 10.25 5.49 -0.06
C GLN A 222 10.56 6.81 -0.77
N ALA A 223 9.75 7.84 -0.55
CA ALA A 223 9.90 9.17 -1.15
C ALA A 223 10.59 10.20 -0.22
N ALA A 224 11.27 9.75 0.84
CA ALA A 224 11.78 10.64 1.89
C ALA A 224 12.75 11.71 1.37
N GLU A 225 13.59 11.42 0.38
CA GLU A 225 14.51 12.39 -0.24
C GLU A 225 13.80 13.49 -1.04
N GLU A 226 12.56 13.24 -1.48
CA GLU A 226 11.76 14.21 -2.25
C GLU A 226 10.98 15.17 -1.35
N MET A 227 11.07 15.01 -0.02
CA MET A 227 10.32 15.81 0.96
C MET A 227 11.05 17.07 1.36
N ASN A 228 10.34 18.21 1.29
CA ASN A 228 10.79 19.52 1.75
C ASN A 228 10.07 19.90 3.06
N ILE A 229 10.29 19.11 4.10
CA ILE A 229 9.71 19.29 5.43
C ILE A 229 10.70 18.88 6.52
N PRO A 230 10.60 19.43 7.75
CA PRO A 230 11.44 19.00 8.86
C PRO A 230 11.25 17.51 9.16
N PHE A 231 12.32 16.77 9.39
CA PHE A 231 12.31 15.31 9.59
C PHE A 231 11.38 14.84 10.71
N LYS A 232 11.32 15.58 11.82
CA LYS A 232 10.35 15.31 12.91
C LYS A 232 8.89 15.31 12.40
N LYS A 233 8.57 16.15 11.40
CA LYS A 233 7.22 16.24 10.84
C LYS A 233 6.88 15.05 9.96
N ILE A 234 7.86 14.40 9.34
CA ILE A 234 7.66 13.17 8.53
C ILE A 234 7.03 12.09 9.42
N GLY A 235 7.64 11.80 10.58
CA GLY A 235 7.09 10.80 11.51
C GLY A 235 5.70 11.16 12.04
N GLN A 236 5.42 12.45 12.32
CA GLN A 236 4.10 12.89 12.75
C GLN A 236 3.02 12.70 11.67
N ILE A 237 3.34 13.01 10.41
CA ILE A 237 2.40 12.87 9.28
C ILE A 237 2.14 11.39 9.01
N LEU A 238 3.18 10.53 9.08
CA LEU A 238 3.04 9.09 8.92
C LEU A 238 2.03 8.52 9.94
N ILE A 239 2.19 8.82 11.22
CA ILE A 239 1.27 8.34 12.25
C ILE A 239 -0.13 8.92 12.06
N LEU A 240 -0.25 10.20 11.72
CA LEU A 240 -1.55 10.82 11.45
C LEU A 240 -2.28 10.12 10.30
N SER A 241 -1.58 9.78 9.21
CA SER A 241 -2.18 9.09 8.07
C SER A 241 -2.69 7.69 8.44
N VAL A 242 -1.95 6.93 9.25
CA VAL A 242 -2.39 5.62 9.76
C VAL A 242 -3.64 5.75 10.63
N VAL A 243 -3.64 6.66 11.61
CA VAL A 243 -4.82 6.88 12.49
C VAL A 243 -6.05 7.26 11.68
N MET A 244 -5.89 8.16 10.71
CA MET A 244 -6.99 8.59 9.84
C MET A 244 -7.53 7.44 8.98
N ALA A 245 -6.66 6.54 8.49
CA ALA A 245 -7.09 5.37 7.73
C ALA A 245 -7.87 4.38 8.60
N VAL A 246 -7.44 4.14 9.86
CA VAL A 246 -8.19 3.29 10.80
C VAL A 246 -9.58 3.84 11.06
N VAL A 247 -9.67 5.15 11.37
CA VAL A 247 -10.96 5.83 11.58
C VAL A 247 -11.84 5.72 10.34
N TRP A 248 -11.26 5.90 9.16
CA TRP A 248 -11.97 5.79 7.89
C TRP A 248 -12.60 4.41 7.70
N TYR A 249 -11.84 3.33 7.80
CA TYR A 249 -12.34 1.99 7.57
C TYR A 249 -13.40 1.59 8.59
N VAL A 250 -13.19 1.87 9.88
CA VAL A 250 -14.16 1.60 10.93
C VAL A 250 -15.46 2.39 10.71
N ALA A 251 -15.36 3.67 10.34
CA ALA A 251 -16.53 4.51 10.05
C ALA A 251 -17.30 4.04 8.79
N ILE A 252 -16.59 3.62 7.73
CA ILE A 252 -17.23 3.06 6.52
C ILE A 252 -17.98 1.75 6.85
N ILE A 253 -17.37 0.84 7.61
CA ILE A 253 -18.04 -0.42 8.03
C ILE A 253 -19.31 -0.08 8.81
N GLY A 254 -19.24 0.84 9.78
CA GLY A 254 -20.40 1.29 10.54
C GLY A 254 -21.46 1.95 9.66
N GLY A 255 -21.06 2.83 8.74
CA GLY A 255 -21.97 3.49 7.81
C GLY A 255 -22.71 2.50 6.89
N VAL A 256 -21.96 1.58 6.27
CA VAL A 256 -22.56 0.54 5.41
C VAL A 256 -23.53 -0.33 6.19
N SER A 257 -23.16 -0.75 7.41
CA SER A 257 -24.03 -1.57 8.26
C SER A 257 -25.31 -0.85 8.73
N LEU A 258 -25.27 0.47 8.89
CA LEU A 258 -26.49 1.25 9.17
C LEU A 258 -27.37 1.38 7.92
N ALA A 259 -26.74 1.48 6.74
CA ALA A 259 -27.44 1.71 5.48
C ALA A 259 -28.13 0.47 4.90
N MET A 260 -27.62 -0.74 5.20
CA MET A 260 -28.06 -2.00 4.58
C MET A 260 -28.10 -3.15 5.58
N SER A 261 -29.16 -3.94 5.53
CA SER A 261 -29.27 -5.21 6.27
C SER A 261 -28.35 -6.29 5.66
N SER A 262 -28.01 -7.34 6.43
CA SER A 262 -27.21 -8.48 5.95
C SER A 262 -27.77 -9.12 4.70
N THR A 263 -29.11 -9.25 4.60
CA THR A 263 -29.76 -9.82 3.42
C THR A 263 -29.64 -8.95 2.18
N GLN A 264 -29.68 -7.65 2.33
CA GLN A 264 -29.41 -6.71 1.23
C GLN A 264 -27.93 -6.77 0.80
N ILE A 265 -27.00 -6.87 1.76
CA ILE A 265 -25.56 -7.00 1.50
C ILE A 265 -25.25 -8.29 0.72
N GLU A 266 -25.90 -9.42 1.07
CA GLU A 266 -25.70 -10.72 0.39
C GLU A 266 -26.11 -10.69 -1.09
N THR A 267 -27.09 -9.87 -1.45
CA THR A 267 -27.63 -9.78 -2.81
C THR A 267 -27.05 -8.63 -3.63
N SER A 268 -26.28 -7.75 -3.01
CA SER A 268 -25.69 -6.57 -3.65
C SER A 268 -24.39 -6.91 -4.39
N GLU A 269 -24.26 -6.43 -5.62
CA GLU A 269 -23.01 -6.53 -6.39
C GLU A 269 -21.96 -5.49 -5.96
N LEU A 270 -22.39 -4.32 -5.47
CA LEU A 270 -21.52 -3.25 -5.03
C LEU A 270 -22.10 -2.54 -3.80
N VAL A 271 -21.87 -3.19 -2.66
CA VAL A 271 -22.51 -2.89 -1.38
C VAL A 271 -22.46 -1.42 -0.98
N THR A 272 -21.30 -0.76 -1.09
CA THR A 272 -21.20 0.66 -0.70
C THR A 272 -21.96 1.61 -1.62
N ALA A 273 -22.08 1.25 -2.90
CA ALA A 273 -22.85 2.06 -3.85
C ALA A 273 -24.35 1.95 -3.59
N ASP A 274 -24.83 0.74 -3.25
CA ASP A 274 -26.20 0.51 -2.86
C ASP A 274 -26.50 1.13 -1.48
N ALA A 275 -25.54 1.05 -0.53
CA ALA A 275 -25.64 1.75 0.75
C ALA A 275 -25.81 3.27 0.57
N MET A 276 -25.02 3.87 -0.33
CA MET A 276 -25.15 5.28 -0.66
C MET A 276 -26.50 5.61 -1.29
N ALA A 277 -27.00 4.75 -2.19
CA ALA A 277 -28.34 4.92 -2.76
C ALA A 277 -29.42 4.90 -1.68
N ASN A 278 -29.38 3.90 -0.80
CA ASN A 278 -30.38 3.70 0.26
C ASN A 278 -30.50 4.91 1.19
N VAL A 279 -29.35 5.42 1.69
CA VAL A 279 -29.36 6.57 2.61
C VAL A 279 -29.70 7.89 1.94
N PHE A 280 -29.69 7.94 0.62
CA PHE A 280 -30.15 9.10 -0.17
C PHE A 280 -31.43 8.76 -0.96
N PHE A 281 -32.41 8.16 -0.27
CA PHE A 281 -33.79 7.92 -0.77
C PHE A 281 -33.83 7.05 -2.03
N ASN A 282 -33.03 6.00 -2.09
CA ASN A 282 -32.87 5.08 -3.23
C ASN A 282 -32.44 5.81 -4.52
N SER A 283 -31.56 6.80 -4.38
CA SER A 283 -31.12 7.63 -5.51
C SER A 283 -30.06 6.91 -6.37
N PRO A 284 -30.34 6.60 -7.65
CA PRO A 284 -29.31 6.07 -8.58
C PRO A 284 -28.15 7.02 -8.82
N ILE A 285 -28.39 8.33 -8.63
CA ILE A 285 -27.32 9.35 -8.77
C ILE A 285 -26.35 9.23 -7.60
N ALA A 286 -26.82 9.01 -6.37
CA ALA A 286 -25.98 8.84 -5.20
C ALA A 286 -25.08 7.60 -5.33
N SER A 287 -25.61 6.48 -5.85
CA SER A 287 -24.81 5.29 -6.17
C SER A 287 -23.69 5.61 -7.17
N LYS A 288 -23.99 6.30 -8.27
CA LYS A 288 -22.97 6.71 -9.26
C LYS A 288 -21.92 7.67 -8.68
N VAL A 289 -22.31 8.59 -7.80
CA VAL A 289 -21.39 9.49 -7.10
C VAL A 289 -20.43 8.68 -6.23
N LEU A 290 -20.91 7.64 -5.53
CA LEU A 290 -20.01 6.78 -4.75
C LEU A 290 -19.03 6.03 -5.64
N ILE A 291 -19.47 5.52 -6.78
CA ILE A 291 -18.58 4.84 -7.75
C ILE A 291 -17.48 5.78 -8.25
N ILE A 292 -17.78 7.07 -8.48
CA ILE A 292 -16.77 8.09 -8.82
C ILE A 292 -15.77 8.25 -7.67
N GLY A 293 -16.22 8.25 -6.41
CA GLY A 293 -15.34 8.23 -5.24
C GLY A 293 -14.44 6.99 -5.20
N GLY A 294 -14.99 5.84 -5.52
CA GLY A 294 -14.24 4.60 -5.65
C GLY A 294 -13.17 4.64 -6.76
N ILE A 295 -13.51 5.19 -7.92
CA ILE A 295 -12.55 5.43 -9.01
C ILE A 295 -11.42 6.36 -8.54
N ALA A 296 -11.74 7.42 -7.81
CA ALA A 296 -10.73 8.30 -7.23
C ALA A 296 -9.83 7.51 -6.25
N GLY A 297 -10.38 6.58 -5.46
CA GLY A 297 -9.63 5.67 -4.58
C GLY A 297 -8.67 4.76 -5.35
N ILE A 298 -9.12 4.13 -6.43
CA ILE A 298 -8.26 3.35 -7.33
C ILE A 298 -7.07 4.20 -7.79
N LEU A 299 -7.35 5.38 -8.33
CA LEU A 299 -6.32 6.23 -8.93
C LEU A 299 -5.32 6.76 -7.89
N THR A 300 -5.76 7.07 -6.66
CA THR A 300 -4.85 7.52 -5.59
C THR A 300 -3.95 6.39 -5.09
N SER A 301 -4.50 5.23 -4.83
CA SER A 301 -3.76 4.04 -4.43
C SER A 301 -2.75 3.67 -5.53
N TRP A 302 -3.22 3.52 -6.75
CA TRP A 302 -2.40 3.19 -7.90
C TRP A 302 -1.19 4.13 -8.05
N ASN A 303 -1.46 5.46 -8.05
CA ASN A 303 -0.42 6.48 -8.15
C ASN A 303 0.62 6.39 -7.02
N SER A 304 0.17 6.21 -5.77
CA SER A 304 1.05 6.13 -4.61
C SER A 304 1.97 4.92 -4.68
N PHE A 305 1.45 3.76 -5.08
CA PHE A 305 2.26 2.54 -5.18
C PHE A 305 3.20 2.52 -6.40
N TYR A 306 2.91 3.30 -7.44
CA TYR A 306 3.93 3.62 -8.46
C TYR A 306 5.10 4.40 -7.86
N VAL A 307 4.79 5.41 -7.02
CA VAL A 307 5.84 6.16 -6.31
C VAL A 307 6.64 5.22 -5.42
N GLY A 308 6.00 4.48 -4.51
CA GLY A 308 6.67 3.56 -3.58
C GLY A 308 7.48 2.48 -4.29
N GLY A 309 6.84 1.72 -5.18
CA GLY A 309 7.46 0.60 -5.88
C GLY A 309 8.65 1.00 -6.75
N SER A 310 8.55 2.11 -7.48
CA SER A 310 9.65 2.59 -8.31
C SER A 310 10.86 3.03 -7.49
N ARG A 311 10.67 3.64 -6.30
CA ARG A 311 11.76 4.05 -5.41
C ARG A 311 12.39 2.86 -4.69
N ALA A 312 11.60 1.88 -4.28
CA ALA A 312 12.12 0.64 -3.70
C ALA A 312 13.00 -0.12 -4.71
N ILE A 313 12.55 -0.26 -5.96
CA ILE A 313 13.32 -0.88 -7.05
C ILE A 313 14.59 -0.06 -7.35
N TYR A 314 14.48 1.27 -7.42
CA TYR A 314 15.61 2.17 -7.60
C TYR A 314 16.67 1.98 -6.51
N SER A 315 16.28 1.99 -5.24
CA SER A 315 17.18 1.85 -4.10
C SER A 315 17.90 0.49 -4.09
N MET A 316 17.21 -0.61 -4.43
CA MET A 316 17.85 -1.90 -4.62
C MET A 316 18.88 -1.89 -5.77
N ALA A 317 18.57 -1.22 -6.86
CA ALA A 317 19.47 -1.12 -8.02
C ALA A 317 20.68 -0.20 -7.70
N GLU A 318 20.47 0.90 -6.99
CA GLU A 318 21.50 1.80 -6.54
C GLU A 318 22.50 1.11 -5.60
N SER A 319 22.01 0.22 -4.73
CA SER A 319 22.85 -0.61 -3.84
C SER A 319 23.44 -1.85 -4.52
N GLY A 320 23.31 -2.01 -5.84
CA GLY A 320 23.87 -3.14 -6.59
C GLY A 320 23.16 -4.48 -6.34
N MET A 321 21.92 -4.46 -5.81
CA MET A 321 21.10 -5.67 -5.62
C MET A 321 20.24 -6.01 -6.84
N LEU A 322 20.01 -5.03 -7.71
CA LEU A 322 19.34 -5.18 -9.01
C LEU A 322 20.20 -4.54 -10.12
N PRO A 323 19.93 -4.80 -11.40
CA PRO A 323 20.67 -4.22 -12.50
C PRO A 323 20.71 -2.67 -12.46
N SER A 324 21.89 -2.09 -12.63
CA SER A 324 22.14 -0.66 -12.45
C SER A 324 21.34 0.27 -13.37
N PHE A 325 20.85 -0.21 -14.52
CA PHE A 325 19.98 0.59 -15.38
C PHE A 325 18.66 1.01 -14.70
N LEU A 326 18.22 0.26 -13.68
CA LEU A 326 17.02 0.60 -12.88
C LEU A 326 17.27 1.75 -11.90
N ALA A 327 18.55 2.06 -11.58
CA ALA A 327 18.95 3.20 -10.76
C ALA A 327 19.11 4.52 -11.55
N ARG A 328 18.61 4.59 -12.79
CA ARG A 328 18.71 5.79 -13.62
C ARG A 328 17.62 6.79 -13.30
N LEU A 329 17.99 8.01 -12.90
CA LEU A 329 17.08 9.15 -12.78
C LEU A 329 16.91 9.87 -14.12
N HIS A 330 15.69 10.34 -14.37
CA HIS A 330 15.41 11.15 -15.57
C HIS A 330 16.10 12.52 -15.45
N PRO A 331 16.85 12.99 -16.47
CA PRO A 331 17.64 14.22 -16.38
C PRO A 331 16.84 15.46 -15.98
N LYS A 332 15.60 15.59 -16.51
CA LYS A 332 14.71 16.73 -16.31
C LYS A 332 13.77 16.55 -15.12
N TYR A 333 13.15 15.36 -14.97
CA TYR A 333 12.07 15.15 -14.00
C TYR A 333 12.56 14.56 -12.68
N LYS A 334 13.83 14.12 -12.62
CA LYS A 334 14.45 13.51 -11.44
C LYS A 334 13.65 12.31 -10.87
N THR A 335 12.91 11.60 -11.72
CA THR A 335 12.18 10.39 -11.39
C THR A 335 12.99 9.15 -11.77
N PRO A 336 12.86 8.01 -11.09
CA PRO A 336 13.52 6.75 -11.45
C PRO A 336 12.86 6.12 -12.68
N CYS A 337 13.13 6.69 -13.87
CA CYS A 337 12.38 6.48 -15.10
C CYS A 337 12.28 4.99 -15.50
N ASN A 338 13.36 4.23 -15.41
CA ASN A 338 13.37 2.83 -15.82
C ASN A 338 12.60 1.94 -14.82
N ALA A 339 12.66 2.25 -13.52
CA ALA A 339 11.85 1.57 -12.52
C ALA A 339 10.35 1.88 -12.69
N VAL A 340 9.99 3.14 -13.00
CA VAL A 340 8.60 3.52 -13.33
C VAL A 340 8.09 2.76 -14.56
N ILE A 341 8.90 2.65 -15.63
CA ILE A 341 8.54 1.90 -16.83
C ILE A 341 8.35 0.41 -16.49
N LEU A 342 9.23 -0.19 -15.69
CA LEU A 342 9.12 -1.59 -15.27
C LEU A 342 7.80 -1.85 -14.53
N VAL A 343 7.48 -1.01 -13.54
CA VAL A 343 6.19 -1.07 -12.82
C VAL A 343 5.02 -0.89 -13.79
N GLY A 344 5.15 0.02 -14.77
CA GLY A 344 4.16 0.27 -15.82
C GLY A 344 3.88 -0.94 -16.71
N VAL A 345 4.93 -1.65 -17.11
CA VAL A 345 4.79 -2.88 -17.90
C VAL A 345 4.06 -3.95 -17.09
N ILE A 346 4.45 -4.18 -15.85
CA ILE A 346 3.79 -5.17 -14.97
C ILE A 346 2.32 -4.80 -14.76
N SER A 347 2.03 -3.54 -14.49
CA SER A 347 0.67 -3.01 -14.36
C SER A 347 -0.17 -3.27 -15.62
N SER A 348 0.39 -3.02 -16.79
CA SER A 348 -0.29 -3.20 -18.08
C SER A 348 -0.54 -4.67 -18.45
N LEU A 349 0.24 -5.60 -17.87
CA LEU A 349 0.06 -7.04 -18.08
C LEU A 349 -1.00 -7.64 -17.14
N ALA A 350 -1.26 -7.03 -15.99
CA ALA A 350 -2.19 -7.58 -15.00
C ALA A 350 -3.62 -7.81 -15.53
N PRO A 351 -4.24 -6.92 -16.33
CA PRO A 351 -5.57 -7.14 -16.89
C PRO A 351 -5.73 -8.42 -17.72
N PHE A 352 -4.65 -8.91 -18.35
CA PHE A 352 -4.67 -10.15 -19.14
C PHE A 352 -4.96 -11.39 -18.28
N LEU A 353 -4.80 -11.31 -16.96
CA LEU A 353 -4.99 -12.42 -16.03
C LEU A 353 -6.41 -12.46 -15.40
N GLY A 354 -7.26 -11.47 -15.73
CA GLY A 354 -8.66 -11.43 -15.35
C GLY A 354 -8.93 -11.05 -13.90
N ARG A 355 -10.23 -10.95 -13.55
CA ARG A 355 -10.71 -10.38 -12.28
C ARG A 355 -10.30 -11.19 -11.03
N LYS A 356 -10.15 -12.52 -11.14
CA LYS A 356 -9.76 -13.35 -9.98
C LYS A 356 -8.37 -13.03 -9.43
N MET A 357 -7.53 -12.42 -10.26
CA MET A 357 -6.22 -11.93 -9.86
C MET A 357 -6.27 -10.90 -8.71
N LEU A 358 -7.40 -10.19 -8.54
CA LEU A 358 -7.61 -9.25 -7.43
C LEU A 358 -7.42 -9.92 -6.06
N VAL A 359 -8.03 -11.08 -5.86
CA VAL A 359 -7.93 -11.84 -4.59
C VAL A 359 -6.53 -12.38 -4.40
N TRP A 360 -5.98 -13.04 -5.43
CA TRP A 360 -4.67 -13.68 -5.34
C TRP A 360 -3.53 -12.69 -5.07
N LEU A 361 -3.61 -11.49 -5.66
CA LEU A 361 -2.63 -10.41 -5.43
C LEU A 361 -2.79 -9.79 -4.04
N SER A 362 -4.03 -9.65 -3.56
CA SER A 362 -4.31 -9.14 -2.21
C SER A 362 -3.68 -10.03 -1.15
N ASP A 363 -3.88 -11.35 -1.26
CA ASP A 363 -3.49 -12.29 -0.23
C ASP A 363 -1.97 -12.58 -0.27
N ALA A 364 -1.41 -12.85 -1.47
CA ALA A 364 0.04 -13.03 -1.62
C ALA A 364 0.82 -11.74 -1.29
N GLY A 365 0.33 -10.58 -1.75
CA GLY A 365 0.90 -9.28 -1.42
C GLY A 365 0.83 -8.96 0.07
N GLY A 366 -0.28 -9.29 0.72
CA GLY A 366 -0.48 -9.09 2.15
C GLY A 366 0.58 -9.81 3.00
N LEU A 367 0.87 -11.08 2.71
CA LEU A 367 1.93 -11.80 3.42
C LEU A 367 3.29 -11.12 3.25
N THR A 368 3.65 -10.71 2.03
CA THR A 368 4.97 -10.10 1.78
C THR A 368 5.11 -8.72 2.42
N ILE A 369 4.04 -7.95 2.50
CA ILE A 369 3.98 -6.70 3.28
C ILE A 369 4.26 -6.97 4.76
N VAL A 370 3.61 -8.00 5.33
CA VAL A 370 3.83 -8.38 6.74
C VAL A 370 5.27 -8.82 6.98
N VAL A 371 5.90 -9.54 6.05
CA VAL A 371 7.32 -9.91 6.13
C VAL A 371 8.23 -8.68 6.15
N ALA A 372 7.98 -7.70 5.29
CA ALA A 372 8.75 -6.46 5.29
C ALA A 372 8.57 -5.67 6.60
N TYR A 373 7.34 -5.54 7.09
CA TYR A 373 7.02 -4.88 8.36
C TYR A 373 7.69 -5.56 9.56
N LEU A 374 7.74 -6.89 9.55
CA LEU A 374 8.47 -7.67 10.56
C LEU A 374 9.96 -7.32 10.57
N ILE A 375 10.61 -7.33 9.40
CA ILE A 375 12.04 -7.04 9.28
C ILE A 375 12.35 -5.60 9.68
N VAL A 376 11.53 -4.62 9.31
CA VAL A 376 11.70 -3.23 9.73
C VAL A 376 11.49 -3.06 11.24
N SER A 377 10.50 -3.74 11.83
CA SER A 377 10.28 -3.71 13.28
C SER A 377 11.46 -4.31 14.05
N ILE A 378 12.06 -5.38 13.54
CA ILE A 378 13.31 -5.96 14.07
C ILE A 378 14.47 -4.96 13.90
N SER A 379 14.60 -4.33 12.73
CA SER A 379 15.63 -3.33 12.44
C SER A 379 15.57 -2.17 13.41
N PHE A 380 14.37 -1.69 13.73
CA PHE A 380 14.15 -0.65 14.72
C PHE A 380 14.69 -1.04 16.12
N LEU A 381 14.41 -2.26 16.58
CA LEU A 381 14.92 -2.75 17.88
C LEU A 381 16.45 -2.91 17.88
N VAL A 382 17.00 -3.42 16.78
CA VAL A 382 18.45 -3.63 16.60
C VAL A 382 19.19 -2.30 16.58
N LEU A 383 18.73 -1.29 15.83
CA LEU A 383 19.37 0.03 15.76
C LEU A 383 19.29 0.79 17.09
N ARG A 384 18.23 0.63 17.85
CA ARG A 384 18.17 1.20 19.20
C ARG A 384 19.20 0.61 20.16
N LYS A 385 19.64 -0.64 19.93
CA LYS A 385 20.68 -1.32 20.73
C LYS A 385 22.08 -1.05 20.18
N LYS A 386 22.26 -1.11 18.85
CA LYS A 386 23.58 -0.95 18.19
C LYS A 386 24.03 0.52 18.16
N GLU A 387 23.09 1.42 17.94
CA GLU A 387 23.36 2.84 17.74
C GLU A 387 22.50 3.70 18.69
N PRO A 388 22.76 3.66 20.01
CA PRO A 388 21.97 4.42 20.99
C PRO A 388 22.07 5.93 20.79
N GLU A 389 23.21 6.43 20.28
CA GLU A 389 23.52 7.85 20.04
C GLU A 389 22.99 8.36 18.68
N MET A 390 22.42 7.49 17.84
CA MET A 390 21.84 7.93 16.56
C MET A 390 20.83 9.08 16.80
N SER A 391 20.95 10.14 16.02
CA SER A 391 20.00 11.25 16.03
C SER A 391 18.58 10.76 15.65
N ARG A 392 17.60 11.02 16.47
CA ARG A 392 16.18 10.63 16.26
C ARG A 392 15.26 11.83 16.42
N PRO A 393 15.09 12.66 15.36
CA PRO A 393 14.26 13.86 15.43
C PRO A 393 12.82 13.56 15.86
N TYR A 394 12.29 12.37 15.48
CA TYR A 394 11.07 11.79 16.00
C TYR A 394 11.41 10.53 16.79
N LYS A 395 11.33 10.59 18.12
CA LYS A 395 11.68 9.48 19.01
C LYS A 395 10.43 8.90 19.68
N VAL A 396 10.21 7.61 19.49
CA VAL A 396 9.07 6.89 20.05
C VAL A 396 9.28 6.64 21.54
N LYS A 397 8.31 7.05 22.38
CA LYS A 397 8.30 6.71 23.80
C LYS A 397 8.16 5.19 23.97
N HIS A 398 8.87 4.62 24.96
CA HIS A 398 8.86 3.17 25.21
C HIS A 398 9.16 2.30 23.98
N GLY A 399 10.10 2.74 23.12
CA GLY A 399 10.36 2.12 21.83
C GLY A 399 10.68 0.62 21.88
N LYS A 400 11.33 0.10 22.95
CA LYS A 400 11.52 -1.36 23.12
C LYS A 400 10.16 -2.09 23.16
N LEU A 401 9.22 -1.59 23.96
CA LEU A 401 7.88 -2.17 24.07
C LEU A 401 7.13 -2.08 22.74
N VAL A 402 7.12 -0.90 22.10
CA VAL A 402 6.47 -0.66 20.81
C VAL A 402 7.02 -1.60 19.73
N GLY A 403 8.34 -1.67 19.58
CA GLY A 403 8.97 -2.54 18.59
C GLY A 403 8.72 -4.04 18.88
N THR A 404 8.73 -4.46 20.14
CA THR A 404 8.43 -5.85 20.51
C THR A 404 6.98 -6.21 20.17
N ILE A 405 6.01 -5.32 20.48
CA ILE A 405 4.61 -5.53 20.12
C ILE A 405 4.46 -5.61 18.59
N ALA A 406 5.09 -4.70 17.84
CA ALA A 406 5.07 -4.72 16.38
C ALA A 406 5.58 -6.05 15.82
N VAL A 407 6.71 -6.55 16.33
CA VAL A 407 7.28 -7.85 15.94
C VAL A 407 6.31 -9.00 16.22
N ILE A 408 5.75 -9.06 17.44
CA ILE A 408 4.82 -10.12 17.84
C ILE A 408 3.58 -10.11 16.93
N MET A 409 2.99 -8.94 16.68
CA MET A 409 1.79 -8.81 15.84
C MET A 409 2.08 -9.20 14.39
N CYS A 410 3.24 -8.81 13.83
CA CYS A 410 3.64 -9.25 12.49
C CYS A 410 3.85 -10.77 12.41
N VAL A 411 4.47 -11.39 13.42
CA VAL A 411 4.65 -12.86 13.48
C VAL A 411 3.30 -13.57 13.55
N VAL A 412 2.39 -13.11 14.40
CA VAL A 412 1.04 -13.69 14.53
C VAL A 412 0.31 -13.61 13.18
N LEU A 413 0.33 -12.46 12.52
CA LEU A 413 -0.30 -12.31 11.21
C LEU A 413 0.37 -13.17 10.14
N ALA A 414 1.71 -13.25 10.10
CA ALA A 414 2.40 -14.10 9.13
C ALA A 414 1.99 -15.58 9.28
N ILE A 415 1.81 -16.06 10.52
CA ILE A 415 1.35 -17.43 10.80
C ILE A 415 -0.08 -17.66 10.26
N MET A 416 -0.94 -16.62 10.27
CA MET A 416 -2.31 -16.74 9.78
C MET A 416 -2.41 -17.00 8.27
N TYR A 417 -1.38 -16.69 7.49
CA TYR A 417 -1.32 -17.03 6.06
C TYR A 417 -0.88 -18.47 5.78
N LEU A 418 -0.38 -19.18 6.79
CA LEU A 418 0.14 -20.55 6.62
C LEU A 418 -0.97 -21.62 6.59
N PRO A 419 -0.73 -22.78 5.97
CA PRO A 419 -1.68 -23.87 5.94
C PRO A 419 -2.16 -24.29 7.33
N GLY A 420 -3.47 -24.52 7.47
CA GLY A 420 -4.12 -24.83 8.75
C GLY A 420 -4.79 -23.64 9.43
N SER A 421 -4.57 -22.42 8.95
CA SER A 421 -5.29 -21.22 9.39
C SER A 421 -6.59 -21.02 8.60
N PRO A 422 -7.61 -20.36 9.17
CA PRO A 422 -8.81 -19.95 8.43
C PRO A 422 -8.56 -19.01 7.25
N ALA A 423 -7.38 -18.36 7.23
CA ALA A 423 -6.97 -17.41 6.20
C ALA A 423 -5.72 -17.88 5.44
N ALA A 424 -5.46 -19.19 5.44
CA ALA A 424 -4.34 -19.76 4.72
C ALA A 424 -4.40 -19.45 3.22
N LEU A 425 -3.24 -19.16 2.65
CA LEU A 425 -3.09 -18.94 1.22
C LEU A 425 -3.54 -20.15 0.40
N VAL A 426 -4.22 -19.88 -0.71
CA VAL A 426 -4.82 -20.89 -1.56
C VAL A 426 -3.81 -21.45 -2.57
N TRP A 427 -3.69 -22.78 -2.62
CA TRP A 427 -2.93 -23.48 -3.64
C TRP A 427 -3.79 -23.70 -4.91
N PRO A 428 -3.25 -23.62 -6.14
CA PRO A 428 -1.84 -23.31 -6.47
C PRO A 428 -1.56 -21.80 -6.70
N TYR A 429 -2.58 -20.95 -6.74
CA TYR A 429 -2.46 -19.59 -7.30
C TYR A 429 -1.64 -18.65 -6.42
N GLU A 430 -1.99 -18.49 -5.15
CA GLU A 430 -1.34 -17.55 -4.24
C GLU A 430 0.06 -18.02 -3.86
N TRP A 431 0.20 -19.31 -3.54
CA TRP A 431 1.51 -19.91 -3.34
C TRP A 431 2.38 -19.88 -4.59
N GLY A 432 1.76 -20.06 -5.78
CA GLY A 432 2.45 -19.96 -7.06
C GLY A 432 3.08 -18.59 -7.29
N ILE A 433 2.36 -17.50 -6.95
CA ILE A 433 2.87 -16.12 -6.98
C ILE A 433 4.09 -15.99 -6.06
N LEU A 434 3.98 -16.45 -4.80
CA LEU A 434 5.08 -16.37 -3.83
C LEU A 434 6.30 -17.17 -4.25
N ILE A 435 6.10 -18.38 -4.75
CA ILE A 435 7.19 -19.24 -5.23
C ILE A 435 7.88 -18.61 -6.42
N ALA A 436 7.12 -18.17 -7.43
CA ALA A 436 7.68 -17.51 -8.61
C ALA A 436 8.48 -16.25 -8.23
N TRP A 437 7.96 -15.43 -7.32
CA TRP A 437 8.63 -14.25 -6.80
C TRP A 437 9.91 -14.58 -6.02
N THR A 438 9.86 -15.62 -5.17
CA THR A 438 11.02 -16.09 -4.40
C THR A 438 12.10 -16.65 -5.31
N VAL A 439 11.74 -17.40 -6.35
CA VAL A 439 12.69 -17.92 -7.34
C VAL A 439 13.34 -16.76 -8.10
N LEU A 440 12.56 -15.81 -8.58
CA LEU A 440 13.08 -14.63 -9.26
C LEU A 440 14.02 -13.82 -8.34
N GLY A 441 13.62 -13.62 -7.09
CA GLY A 441 14.45 -12.95 -6.07
C GLY A 441 15.76 -13.72 -5.81
N SER A 442 15.70 -15.03 -5.75
CA SER A 442 16.89 -15.87 -5.56
C SER A 442 17.88 -15.74 -6.72
N VAL A 443 17.37 -15.63 -7.95
CA VAL A 443 18.20 -15.38 -9.14
C VAL A 443 18.92 -14.03 -9.02
N PHE A 444 18.22 -12.96 -8.69
CA PHE A 444 18.84 -11.64 -8.50
C PHE A 444 19.79 -11.61 -7.30
N PHE A 445 19.44 -12.29 -6.21
CA PHE A 445 20.30 -12.37 -5.02
C PHE A 445 21.64 -13.05 -5.32
N VAL A 446 21.61 -14.17 -6.05
CA VAL A 446 22.84 -14.88 -6.49
C VAL A 446 23.61 -14.04 -7.49
N TRP A 447 22.91 -13.45 -8.48
CA TRP A 447 23.53 -12.53 -9.46
C TRP A 447 24.24 -11.37 -8.77
N ALA A 448 23.59 -10.71 -7.81
CA ALA A 448 24.18 -9.60 -7.06
C ALA A 448 25.40 -10.00 -6.21
N LYS A 449 25.46 -11.26 -5.70
CA LYS A 449 26.63 -11.78 -5.01
C LYS A 449 27.81 -12.07 -5.94
N VAL A 450 27.53 -12.56 -7.15
CA VAL A 450 28.58 -12.91 -8.15
C VAL A 450 29.11 -11.63 -8.82
N ALA A 451 28.27 -10.63 -9.03
CA ALA A 451 28.64 -9.35 -9.63
C ALA A 451 29.56 -8.45 -8.75
N ASN A 452 30.02 -8.95 -7.64
CA ASN A 452 30.77 -8.40 -6.49
C ASN A 452 31.81 -7.27 -6.69
N LYS A 453 31.75 -6.46 -7.75
CA LYS A 453 32.62 -5.29 -7.94
C LYS A 453 32.20 -4.06 -7.11
N TYR A 454 31.01 -4.07 -6.50
CA TYR A 454 30.39 -2.87 -5.91
C TYR A 454 30.37 -2.82 -4.37
N GLU A 455 30.66 -3.91 -3.66
CA GLU A 455 30.46 -3.99 -2.20
C GLU A 455 31.29 -2.97 -1.39
N LYS A 456 32.55 -2.78 -1.74
CA LYS A 456 33.45 -1.82 -1.05
C LYS A 456 33.15 -0.36 -1.36
N GLN A 457 32.75 -0.06 -2.60
CA GLN A 457 32.45 1.32 -3.01
C GLN A 457 31.13 1.83 -2.43
N LEU A 458 30.17 0.95 -2.18
CA LEU A 458 28.86 1.30 -1.64
C LEU A 458 28.88 1.47 -0.12
N GLU A 459 29.60 0.63 0.62
CA GLU A 459 29.81 0.85 2.05
C GLU A 459 30.52 2.22 2.28
N GLU A 460 31.53 2.54 1.50
CA GLU A 460 32.19 3.83 1.59
C GLU A 460 31.27 5.01 1.20
N LYS A 461 30.41 4.87 0.22
CA LYS A 461 29.50 5.92 -0.22
C LYS A 461 28.36 6.15 0.78
N PHE A 462 27.72 5.09 1.27
CA PHE A 462 26.65 5.20 2.27
C PHE A 462 27.14 5.77 3.61
N PHE A 463 28.33 5.42 4.06
CA PHE A 463 28.87 5.90 5.34
C PHE A 463 29.59 7.25 5.25
N LYS A 464 30.24 7.60 4.12
CA LYS A 464 30.89 8.92 3.96
C LYS A 464 29.90 10.06 3.77
N GLU A 465 28.78 9.82 3.10
CA GLU A 465 27.73 10.85 2.96
C GLU A 465 27.04 11.13 4.30
N GLU A 466 26.91 10.15 5.19
CA GLU A 466 26.36 10.34 6.54
C GLU A 466 27.20 11.29 7.41
N VAL A 467 28.51 11.13 7.38
CA VAL A 467 29.43 11.99 8.17
C VAL A 467 29.40 13.44 7.68
N MET A 468 29.26 13.67 6.36
CA MET A 468 29.16 15.03 5.82
C MET A 468 27.79 15.69 6.08
N GLU A 469 26.67 14.92 6.09
CA GLU A 469 25.35 15.47 6.40
C GLU A 469 25.18 15.75 7.91
N GLU A 470 25.78 14.97 8.80
CA GLU A 470 25.81 15.26 10.24
C GLU A 470 26.61 16.57 10.51
N GLU A 471 27.74 16.80 9.84
CA GLU A 471 28.50 18.05 9.98
C GLU A 471 27.76 19.29 9.43
N ILE A 472 26.86 19.14 8.46
CA ILE A 472 26.06 20.25 7.92
C ILE A 472 24.84 20.53 8.82
N ILE A 473 24.27 19.51 9.44
CA ILE A 473 23.11 19.66 10.35
C ILE A 473 23.52 20.31 11.67
N ASP A 474 24.74 20.04 12.17
CA ASP A 474 25.28 20.70 13.37
C ASP A 474 25.69 22.16 13.15
N ARG A 475 25.74 22.64 11.88
CA ARG A 475 26.08 24.03 11.53
C ARG A 475 24.87 24.91 11.19
N ILE A 476 23.66 24.36 11.19
CA ILE A 476 22.38 25.06 10.97
C ILE A 476 21.50 24.96 12.21
#